data_8ee0c957734eb0275c59ba10142d0d3c
#
_entry.id   8ee0c957734eb0275c59ba10142d0d3c
#
_cell.length_a   1.000
_cell.length_b   1.000
_cell.length_c   1.000
_cell.angle_alpha   90.00
_cell.angle_beta   90.00
_cell.angle_gamma   90.00
#
_symmetry.space_group_name_H-M   'P 1'
#
loop_
_entity.id
_entity.type
_entity.pdbx_description
1 polymer ?
#
loop_
_entity_poly.entity_id
_entity_poly.type
_entity_poly.pdbx_seq_one_letter_code
_entity_poly.pdbx_strand_id
1 'polypeptide(L)'
;MLPLASIILSLGTTLPLAIASTLPDVLHRDVVIIGGGASGAYAAVRLRDDFNKSIALIEKQDILGGMVDTYIDEQTGATYDYGVQSFLNVSKAMDFFSRFNISVGSGSSSPSLITDYTDFNTGENVDFEPPAYTEQIAAISKFLEIIEPWESMLQPGYWNFPEPGSIPEDLLIPFGEFLTKYGLSEGAPIIYSTTGLGMGNMSEVATMFALQAFGWDMARGLTGEVALFVPTSGGIQSLYNAIATDLDDDVQYSSTVIDSHRTDFGVNLTVRNHITGKVTNIVARRLLVAIEPTEDNMATLDLSPSEWDTLSKFTYSNEYTGLVDNAVFNESYSYSNLPSSAAPNHYLVFQDEPTVASFAYSGLDHLFRVMIIGNKTTTAAEAKALAQNSFNTLLKAGRLSGSIQNQELSWVAFSTHGPMHARVTVDEVKNGFYQELYKLQGARSTWWTGGAFSVNFQTKLWEFDEGLIPKILEGL
;
A
#
# COMPACT_ATOMS: atom_id res chain seq x y z
N MET A 1 31.58 -87.59 -3.34
CA MET A 1 30.27 -87.07 -3.67
C MET A 1 30.11 -85.65 -3.12
N LEU A 2 30.28 -84.69 -3.99
CA LEU A 2 30.08 -83.26 -3.72
C LEU A 2 28.73 -82.81 -4.34
N PRO A 3 27.90 -82.04 -3.68
CA PRO A 3 26.70 -81.52 -4.33
C PRO A 3 27.00 -80.22 -5.08
N LEU A 4 26.46 -80.11 -6.28
CA LEU A 4 26.42 -78.89 -7.08
C LEU A 4 25.55 -77.85 -6.42
N ALA A 5 26.10 -76.65 -6.26
CA ALA A 5 25.34 -75.45 -5.91
C ALA A 5 24.86 -74.71 -7.17
N SER A 6 23.56 -74.59 -7.36
CA SER A 6 22.96 -73.81 -8.45
C SER A 6 22.96 -72.34 -8.08
N ILE A 7 23.63 -71.51 -8.91
CA ILE A 7 23.59 -70.04 -8.83
C ILE A 7 22.41 -69.57 -9.68
N ILE A 8 21.40 -68.95 -9.02
CA ILE A 8 20.30 -68.26 -9.66
C ILE A 8 20.74 -66.80 -9.88
N LEU A 9 20.97 -66.44 -11.15
CA LEU A 9 21.22 -65.06 -11.56
C LEU A 9 19.86 -64.35 -11.72
N SER A 10 19.49 -63.44 -10.79
CA SER A 10 18.35 -62.57 -10.95
C SER A 10 18.72 -61.35 -11.82
N LEU A 11 18.24 -61.31 -13.04
CA LEU A 11 18.28 -60.09 -13.87
C LEU A 11 17.26 -59.10 -13.27
N GLY A 12 17.77 -58.08 -12.59
CA GLY A 12 16.97 -56.91 -12.18
C GLY A 12 16.78 -56.01 -13.40
N THR A 13 15.60 -55.98 -14.00
CA THR A 13 15.19 -54.97 -14.98
C THR A 13 14.88 -53.68 -14.24
N THR A 14 15.80 -52.72 -14.27
CA THR A 14 15.53 -51.32 -13.90
C THR A 14 14.74 -50.68 -15.03
N LEU A 15 13.44 -50.52 -14.83
CA LEU A 15 12.63 -49.63 -15.67
C LEU A 15 13.08 -48.19 -15.42
N PRO A 16 13.46 -47.42 -16.47
CA PRO A 16 13.68 -46.00 -16.29
C PRO A 16 12.34 -45.36 -15.96
N LEU A 17 12.26 -44.69 -14.78
CA LEU A 17 11.18 -43.75 -14.50
C LEU A 17 11.29 -42.64 -15.55
N ALA A 18 10.43 -42.67 -16.55
CA ALA A 18 10.23 -41.53 -17.43
C ALA A 18 9.57 -40.43 -16.60
N ILE A 19 10.36 -39.46 -16.15
CA ILE A 19 9.83 -38.18 -15.66
C ILE A 19 9.17 -37.55 -16.88
N ALA A 20 7.87 -37.69 -17.00
CA ALA A 20 7.10 -36.94 -17.99
C ALA A 20 7.19 -35.46 -17.54
N SER A 21 8.11 -34.72 -18.17
CA SER A 21 8.08 -33.27 -18.12
C SER A 21 6.82 -32.84 -18.87
N THR A 22 5.72 -32.61 -18.15
CA THR A 22 4.57 -31.95 -18.74
C THR A 22 5.05 -30.58 -19.18
N LEU A 23 4.92 -30.27 -20.47
CA LEU A 23 5.16 -28.91 -20.95
C LEU A 23 4.27 -27.97 -20.14
N PRO A 24 4.77 -26.80 -19.74
CA PRO A 24 3.97 -25.84 -19.01
C PRO A 24 2.71 -25.48 -19.80
N ASP A 25 1.59 -25.33 -19.11
CA ASP A 25 0.35 -24.85 -19.72
C ASP A 25 0.60 -23.48 -20.35
N VAL A 26 0.08 -23.27 -21.54
CA VAL A 26 0.16 -21.98 -22.23
C VAL A 26 -1.23 -21.31 -22.20
N LEU A 27 -1.30 -20.14 -21.63
CA LEU A 27 -2.51 -19.32 -21.54
C LEU A 27 -2.38 -18.11 -22.45
N HIS A 28 -3.32 -17.91 -23.37
CA HIS A 28 -3.36 -16.74 -24.25
C HIS A 28 -4.38 -15.74 -23.77
N ARG A 29 -3.98 -14.44 -23.64
CA ARG A 29 -4.83 -13.34 -23.17
C ARG A 29 -4.61 -12.06 -24.00
N ASP A 30 -5.59 -11.17 -23.96
CA ASP A 30 -5.40 -9.82 -24.51
C ASP A 30 -4.51 -9.00 -23.56
N VAL A 31 -4.80 -9.05 -22.26
CA VAL A 31 -4.05 -8.31 -21.24
C VAL A 31 -3.67 -9.23 -20.08
N VAL A 32 -2.42 -9.20 -19.67
CA VAL A 32 -1.99 -9.77 -18.39
C VAL A 32 -1.70 -8.66 -17.41
N ILE A 33 -2.11 -8.84 -16.14
CA ILE A 33 -2.00 -7.86 -15.06
C ILE A 33 -1.18 -8.46 -13.94
N ILE A 34 -0.19 -7.74 -13.42
CA ILE A 34 0.61 -8.15 -12.27
C ILE A 34 0.21 -7.30 -11.06
N GLY A 35 -0.32 -7.94 -10.02
CA GLY A 35 -0.78 -7.34 -8.78
C GLY A 35 -2.29 -7.15 -8.71
N GLY A 36 -2.93 -7.78 -7.71
CA GLY A 36 -4.38 -7.75 -7.44
C GLY A 36 -4.79 -6.74 -6.37
N GLY A 37 -4.00 -5.69 -6.15
CA GLY A 37 -4.34 -4.56 -5.29
C GLY A 37 -5.36 -3.62 -5.94
N ALA A 38 -5.49 -2.40 -5.41
CA ALA A 38 -6.49 -1.42 -5.83
C ALA A 38 -6.52 -1.18 -7.35
N SER A 39 -5.38 -0.87 -7.96
CA SER A 39 -5.30 -0.60 -9.40
C SER A 39 -5.53 -1.85 -10.24
N GLY A 40 -4.79 -2.93 -9.96
CA GLY A 40 -4.86 -4.12 -10.80
C GLY A 40 -6.22 -4.81 -10.77
N ALA A 41 -6.87 -4.90 -9.60
CA ALA A 41 -8.20 -5.47 -9.48
C ALA A 41 -9.26 -4.60 -10.19
N TYR A 42 -9.17 -3.27 -10.04
CA TYR A 42 -10.04 -2.35 -10.77
C TYR A 42 -9.87 -2.48 -12.28
N ALA A 43 -8.63 -2.40 -12.76
CA ALA A 43 -8.34 -2.51 -14.19
C ALA A 43 -8.77 -3.87 -14.78
N ALA A 44 -8.62 -4.98 -14.02
CA ALA A 44 -9.05 -6.31 -14.42
C ALA A 44 -10.55 -6.35 -14.69
N VAL A 45 -11.37 -5.88 -13.74
CA VAL A 45 -12.83 -5.80 -13.89
C VAL A 45 -13.20 -4.95 -15.10
N ARG A 46 -12.61 -3.74 -15.21
CA ARG A 46 -12.93 -2.84 -16.32
C ARG A 46 -12.57 -3.43 -17.68
N LEU A 47 -11.36 -3.97 -17.81
CA LEU A 47 -10.90 -4.55 -19.09
C LEU A 47 -11.75 -5.76 -19.50
N ARG A 48 -12.08 -6.65 -18.57
CA ARG A 48 -12.85 -7.85 -18.85
C ARG A 48 -14.32 -7.53 -19.15
N ASP A 49 -14.98 -6.85 -18.23
CA ASP A 49 -16.44 -6.72 -18.28
C ASP A 49 -16.92 -5.57 -19.16
N ASP A 50 -16.23 -4.41 -19.11
CA ASP A 50 -16.67 -3.24 -19.84
C ASP A 50 -16.10 -3.18 -21.25
N PHE A 51 -14.90 -3.77 -21.47
CA PHE A 51 -14.23 -3.77 -22.77
C PHE A 51 -14.12 -5.15 -23.41
N ASN A 52 -14.68 -6.20 -22.79
CA ASN A 52 -14.74 -7.56 -23.31
C ASN A 52 -13.36 -8.08 -23.74
N LYS A 53 -12.33 -7.85 -22.92
CA LYS A 53 -10.98 -8.35 -23.12
C LYS A 53 -10.73 -9.60 -22.28
N SER A 54 -10.05 -10.58 -22.86
CA SER A 54 -9.55 -11.71 -22.08
C SER A 54 -8.37 -11.26 -21.23
N ILE A 55 -8.45 -11.52 -19.91
CA ILE A 55 -7.41 -11.10 -18.97
C ILE A 55 -6.82 -12.28 -18.20
N ALA A 56 -5.64 -12.07 -17.60
CA ALA A 56 -5.13 -12.88 -16.49
C ALA A 56 -4.56 -11.94 -15.45
N LEU A 57 -5.03 -12.06 -14.21
CA LEU A 57 -4.55 -11.29 -13.07
C LEU A 57 -3.66 -12.19 -12.21
N ILE A 58 -2.38 -11.82 -12.05
CA ILE A 58 -1.39 -12.56 -11.26
C ILE A 58 -1.30 -11.90 -9.89
N GLU A 59 -1.62 -12.64 -8.83
CA GLU A 59 -1.55 -12.17 -7.44
C GLU A 59 -0.71 -13.12 -6.58
N LYS A 60 0.25 -12.53 -5.84
CA LYS A 60 1.17 -13.28 -4.96
C LYS A 60 0.50 -13.86 -3.72
N GLN A 61 -0.56 -13.22 -3.25
CA GLN A 61 -1.34 -13.65 -2.10
C GLN A 61 -2.44 -14.64 -2.54
N ASP A 62 -3.13 -15.20 -1.59
CA ASP A 62 -4.32 -16.04 -1.80
C ASP A 62 -5.64 -15.23 -1.80
N ILE A 63 -5.52 -13.89 -1.77
CA ILE A 63 -6.62 -12.93 -1.69
C ILE A 63 -6.31 -11.68 -2.51
N LEU A 64 -7.33 -11.03 -3.05
CA LEU A 64 -7.22 -9.70 -3.67
C LEU A 64 -7.37 -8.60 -2.62
N GLY A 65 -6.87 -7.39 -2.93
CA GLY A 65 -7.05 -6.20 -2.10
C GLY A 65 -5.75 -5.43 -1.82
N GLY A 66 -4.60 -6.08 -1.97
CA GLY A 66 -3.29 -5.45 -1.73
C GLY A 66 -3.10 -5.03 -0.27
N MET A 67 -3.28 -3.74 0.02
CA MET A 67 -3.14 -3.16 1.37
C MET A 67 -4.47 -3.09 2.14
N VAL A 68 -5.49 -3.80 1.69
CA VAL A 68 -6.76 -3.94 2.41
C VAL A 68 -6.64 -5.11 3.37
N ASP A 69 -6.89 -4.84 4.64
CA ASP A 69 -6.89 -5.84 5.70
C ASP A 69 -8.09 -5.62 6.61
N THR A 70 -8.98 -6.57 6.64
CA THR A 70 -10.18 -6.57 7.50
C THR A 70 -10.08 -7.72 8.50
N TYR A 71 -10.10 -7.40 9.78
CA TYR A 71 -10.29 -8.37 10.85
C TYR A 71 -11.79 -8.61 11.04
N ILE A 72 -12.17 -9.85 11.21
CA ILE A 72 -13.55 -10.26 11.53
C ILE A 72 -13.50 -10.99 12.86
N ASP A 73 -14.20 -10.47 13.85
CA ASP A 73 -14.39 -11.14 15.11
C ASP A 73 -15.35 -12.33 14.93
N GLU A 74 -14.86 -13.54 15.13
CA GLU A 74 -15.61 -14.78 14.87
C GLU A 74 -16.83 -14.97 15.80
N GLN A 75 -16.82 -14.33 16.97
CA GLN A 75 -17.89 -14.49 17.96
C GLN A 75 -19.05 -13.54 17.71
N THR A 76 -18.74 -12.30 17.34
CA THR A 76 -19.71 -11.22 17.17
C THR A 76 -20.04 -10.91 15.71
N GLY A 77 -19.15 -11.28 14.78
CA GLY A 77 -19.21 -10.88 13.38
C GLY A 77 -18.83 -9.40 13.17
N ALA A 78 -18.35 -8.71 14.20
CA ALA A 78 -17.87 -7.33 14.07
C ALA A 78 -16.62 -7.28 13.20
N THR A 79 -16.48 -6.22 12.40
CA THR A 79 -15.35 -6.02 11.50
C THR A 79 -14.54 -4.81 11.89
N TYR A 80 -13.23 -4.88 11.67
CA TYR A 80 -12.32 -3.77 11.83
C TYR A 80 -11.29 -3.76 10.69
N ASP A 81 -11.29 -2.67 9.91
CA ASP A 81 -10.32 -2.47 8.86
C ASP A 81 -9.04 -1.87 9.46
N TYR A 82 -7.95 -2.65 9.49
CA TYR A 82 -6.68 -2.22 10.08
C TYR A 82 -5.63 -1.84 9.03
N GLY A 83 -5.90 -2.10 7.74
CA GLY A 83 -5.19 -1.57 6.58
C GLY A 83 -5.81 -0.27 6.08
N VAL A 84 -6.31 -0.27 4.84
CA VAL A 84 -7.13 0.83 4.29
C VAL A 84 -8.41 0.97 5.11
N GLN A 85 -8.77 2.21 5.49
CA GLN A 85 -9.86 2.45 6.42
C GLN A 85 -11.07 3.16 5.81
N SER A 86 -10.93 3.78 4.64
CA SER A 86 -12.04 4.51 4.00
C SER A 86 -11.75 4.78 2.52
N PHE A 87 -12.79 5.21 1.83
CA PHE A 87 -12.75 5.68 0.45
C PHE A 87 -13.22 7.12 0.35
N LEU A 88 -12.64 7.84 -0.59
CA LEU A 88 -13.11 9.17 -0.98
C LEU A 88 -14.19 9.03 -2.08
N ASN A 89 -15.29 9.76 -1.95
CA ASN A 89 -16.36 9.77 -2.96
C ASN A 89 -15.96 10.68 -4.13
N VAL A 90 -15.02 10.22 -4.91
CA VAL A 90 -14.53 10.91 -6.12
C VAL A 90 -14.66 10.02 -7.34
N SER A 91 -14.71 10.61 -8.52
CA SER A 91 -14.81 9.90 -9.80
C SER A 91 -15.95 8.87 -9.81
N LYS A 92 -15.67 7.61 -10.15
CA LYS A 92 -16.65 6.51 -10.24
C LYS A 92 -16.68 5.59 -8.99
N ALA A 93 -16.17 6.06 -7.87
CA ALA A 93 -16.04 5.21 -6.68
C ALA A 93 -17.36 4.57 -6.25
N MET A 94 -18.43 5.37 -6.10
CA MET A 94 -19.75 4.88 -5.72
C MET A 94 -20.35 3.90 -6.74
N ASP A 95 -20.16 4.17 -8.03
CA ASP A 95 -20.66 3.29 -9.10
C ASP A 95 -19.97 1.93 -9.06
N PHE A 96 -18.66 1.90 -8.72
CA PHE A 96 -17.90 0.67 -8.63
C PHE A 96 -18.36 -0.22 -7.47
N PHE A 97 -18.68 0.37 -6.30
CA PHE A 97 -19.30 -0.37 -5.19
C PHE A 97 -20.68 -0.88 -5.54
N SER A 98 -21.48 -0.03 -6.20
CA SER A 98 -22.84 -0.38 -6.63
C SER A 98 -22.86 -1.53 -7.63
N ARG A 99 -21.84 -1.64 -8.49
CA ARG A 99 -21.66 -2.74 -9.45
C ARG A 99 -21.66 -4.11 -8.76
N PHE A 100 -21.08 -4.19 -7.58
CA PHE A 100 -20.97 -5.42 -6.77
C PHE A 100 -22.07 -5.54 -5.70
N ASN A 101 -23.11 -4.69 -5.77
CA ASN A 101 -24.20 -4.63 -4.80
C ASN A 101 -23.72 -4.41 -3.35
N ILE A 102 -22.60 -3.70 -3.16
CA ILE A 102 -22.07 -3.39 -1.84
C ILE A 102 -22.69 -2.06 -1.37
N SER A 103 -23.43 -2.14 -0.28
CA SER A 103 -23.98 -0.97 0.38
C SER A 103 -22.88 -0.22 1.11
N VAL A 104 -22.85 1.10 0.96
CA VAL A 104 -21.87 1.98 1.59
C VAL A 104 -22.53 3.03 2.47
N GLY A 105 -21.82 3.52 3.47
CA GLY A 105 -22.27 4.56 4.39
C GLY A 105 -21.11 5.36 4.94
N SER A 106 -21.42 6.40 5.71
CA SER A 106 -20.39 7.04 6.56
C SER A 106 -19.86 5.99 7.54
N GLY A 107 -18.56 5.88 7.70
CA GLY A 107 -17.95 4.98 8.68
C GLY A 107 -18.57 5.13 10.07
N SER A 108 -18.51 4.07 10.87
CA SER A 108 -18.88 4.18 12.29
C SER A 108 -18.02 5.25 12.95
N SER A 109 -18.63 6.05 13.82
CA SER A 109 -17.87 6.99 14.63
C SER A 109 -16.86 6.20 15.47
N SER A 110 -15.57 6.45 15.27
CA SER A 110 -14.55 5.93 16.18
C SER A 110 -14.87 6.37 17.60
N PRO A 111 -14.59 5.52 18.59
CA PRO A 111 -14.77 5.93 20.00
C PRO A 111 -13.97 7.21 20.27
N SER A 112 -14.51 8.09 21.12
CA SER A 112 -13.78 9.26 21.57
C SER A 112 -12.66 8.81 22.51
N LEU A 113 -11.43 8.78 21.99
CA LEU A 113 -10.24 8.33 22.70
C LEU A 113 -9.49 9.51 23.29
N ILE A 114 -8.87 9.30 24.45
CA ILE A 114 -7.87 10.22 25.00
C ILE A 114 -6.53 9.89 24.31
N THR A 115 -5.91 10.87 23.67
CA THR A 115 -4.58 10.67 23.11
C THR A 115 -3.52 10.84 24.19
N ASP A 116 -2.75 9.79 24.44
CA ASP A 116 -1.58 9.79 25.31
C ASP A 116 -0.34 9.99 24.42
N TYR A 117 0.27 11.16 24.53
CA TYR A 117 1.50 11.49 23.82
C TYR A 117 2.69 11.05 24.67
N THR A 118 3.45 10.12 24.15
CA THR A 118 4.62 9.55 24.83
C THR A 118 5.75 9.35 23.83
N ASP A 119 6.97 9.64 24.24
CA ASP A 119 8.15 9.23 23.48
C ASP A 119 8.39 7.73 23.69
N PHE A 120 8.13 6.91 22.66
CA PHE A 120 8.23 5.46 22.77
C PHE A 120 9.67 4.94 22.87
N ASN A 121 10.66 5.81 22.64
CA ASN A 121 12.08 5.47 22.84
C ASN A 121 12.49 5.56 24.31
N THR A 122 11.89 6.51 25.06
CA THR A 122 12.25 6.78 26.45
C THR A 122 11.15 6.39 27.45
N GLY A 123 9.90 6.37 27.02
CA GLY A 123 8.70 6.20 27.85
C GLY A 123 8.28 7.50 28.56
N GLU A 124 8.93 8.62 28.27
CA GLU A 124 8.60 9.91 28.87
C GLU A 124 7.28 10.46 28.33
N ASN A 125 6.46 11.04 29.21
CA ASN A 125 5.30 11.78 28.80
C ASN A 125 5.71 13.01 27.98
N VAL A 126 4.99 13.28 26.91
CA VAL A 126 5.17 14.49 26.10
C VAL A 126 3.97 15.40 26.36
N ASP A 127 4.19 16.51 27.07
CA ASP A 127 3.15 17.50 27.33
C ASP A 127 2.84 18.31 26.05
N PHE A 128 2.36 17.57 25.03
CA PHE A 128 2.00 18.13 23.75
C PHE A 128 0.59 18.69 23.78
N GLU A 129 0.46 19.92 23.34
CA GLU A 129 -0.81 20.63 23.23
C GLU A 129 -1.22 20.74 21.75
N PRO A 130 -2.05 19.80 21.23
CA PRO A 130 -2.48 19.88 19.84
C PRO A 130 -3.32 21.14 19.61
N PRO A 131 -3.29 21.73 18.41
CA PRO A 131 -4.18 22.85 18.09
C PRO A 131 -5.64 22.44 18.23
N ALA A 132 -6.50 23.39 18.55
CA ALA A 132 -7.94 23.11 18.55
C ALA A 132 -8.39 22.58 17.16
N TYR A 133 -9.35 21.66 17.13
CA TYR A 133 -9.83 21.08 15.87
C TYR A 133 -10.24 22.15 14.84
N THR A 134 -10.86 23.23 15.29
CA THR A 134 -11.25 24.37 14.45
C THR A 134 -10.05 25.10 13.84
N GLU A 135 -8.94 25.18 14.56
CA GLU A 135 -7.69 25.78 14.05
C GLU A 135 -7.04 24.88 13.03
N GLN A 136 -7.02 23.56 13.27
CA GLN A 136 -6.54 22.59 12.32
C GLN A 136 -7.33 22.65 11.01
N ILE A 137 -8.67 22.64 11.06
CA ILE A 137 -9.53 22.73 9.86
C ILE A 137 -9.37 24.07 9.13
N ALA A 138 -9.20 25.17 9.87
CA ALA A 138 -8.92 26.48 9.24
C ALA A 138 -7.57 26.47 8.49
N ALA A 139 -6.54 25.82 9.06
CA ALA A 139 -5.26 25.63 8.38
C ALA A 139 -5.40 24.73 7.14
N ILE A 140 -6.20 23.64 7.20
CA ILE A 140 -6.48 22.78 6.03
C ILE A 140 -7.24 23.53 4.93
N SER A 141 -8.23 24.36 5.28
CA SER A 141 -8.95 25.18 4.29
C SER A 141 -8.01 26.14 3.55
N LYS A 142 -7.14 26.82 4.29
CA LYS A 142 -6.12 27.69 3.72
C LYS A 142 -5.07 26.92 2.90
N PHE A 143 -4.67 25.75 3.38
CA PHE A 143 -3.77 24.84 2.64
C PHE A 143 -4.37 24.48 1.28
N LEU A 144 -5.64 24.11 1.23
CA LEU A 144 -6.35 23.75 0.00
C LEU A 144 -6.34 24.90 -1.01
N GLU A 145 -6.60 26.15 -0.58
CA GLU A 145 -6.56 27.34 -1.43
C GLU A 145 -5.16 27.53 -2.08
N ILE A 146 -4.09 27.23 -1.32
CA ILE A 146 -2.70 27.42 -1.79
C ILE A 146 -2.31 26.35 -2.79
N ILE A 147 -2.70 25.09 -2.56
CA ILE A 147 -2.31 23.98 -3.42
C ILE A 147 -3.20 23.81 -4.66
N GLU A 148 -4.39 24.41 -4.69
CA GLU A 148 -5.37 24.31 -5.80
C GLU A 148 -4.74 24.43 -7.20
N PRO A 149 -3.83 25.39 -7.49
CA PRO A 149 -3.24 25.54 -8.81
C PRO A 149 -2.38 24.37 -9.27
N TRP A 150 -1.98 23.48 -8.37
CA TRP A 150 -1.07 22.38 -8.68
C TRP A 150 -1.77 21.02 -8.83
N GLU A 151 -3.08 20.96 -8.59
CA GLU A 151 -3.82 19.69 -8.60
C GLU A 151 -3.62 18.93 -9.91
N SER A 152 -3.85 19.57 -11.04
CA SER A 152 -3.75 18.93 -12.35
C SER A 152 -2.32 18.50 -12.76
N MET A 153 -1.29 18.97 -12.05
CA MET A 153 0.10 18.55 -12.27
C MET A 153 0.41 17.21 -11.60
N LEU A 154 -0.29 16.90 -10.50
CA LEU A 154 0.03 15.79 -9.61
C LEU A 154 -1.07 14.71 -9.54
N GLN A 155 -2.33 15.06 -9.87
CA GLN A 155 -3.46 14.15 -9.75
C GLN A 155 -4.30 14.07 -11.03
N PRO A 156 -4.82 12.87 -11.37
CA PRO A 156 -4.62 11.60 -10.67
C PRO A 156 -3.25 10.96 -10.91
N GLY A 157 -2.39 11.60 -11.69
CA GLY A 157 -1.04 11.17 -12.01
C GLY A 157 -0.25 12.31 -12.67
N TYR A 158 0.97 12.05 -13.10
CA TYR A 158 1.94 13.06 -13.54
C TYR A 158 1.87 13.38 -15.04
N TRP A 159 0.72 13.17 -15.71
CA TRP A 159 0.57 13.42 -17.15
C TRP A 159 0.84 14.87 -17.54
N ASN A 160 0.55 15.80 -16.64
CA ASN A 160 0.74 17.23 -16.84
C ASN A 160 1.86 17.81 -15.96
N PHE A 161 2.78 16.96 -15.47
CA PHE A 161 3.87 17.43 -14.64
C PHE A 161 4.75 18.42 -15.44
N PRO A 162 5.13 19.58 -14.86
CA PRO A 162 5.84 20.62 -15.58
C PRO A 162 7.22 20.16 -16.06
N GLU A 163 7.63 20.72 -17.21
CA GLU A 163 8.99 20.54 -17.71
C GLU A 163 10.04 21.07 -16.71
N PRO A 164 11.26 20.51 -16.71
CA PRO A 164 12.38 21.03 -15.94
C PRO A 164 12.53 22.55 -16.06
N GLY A 165 12.70 23.24 -14.94
CA GLY A 165 12.78 24.70 -14.87
C GLY A 165 11.43 25.44 -14.80
N SER A 166 10.30 24.74 -14.98
CA SER A 166 8.95 25.29 -14.80
C SER A 166 8.21 24.73 -13.59
N ILE A 167 8.87 23.86 -12.80
CA ILE A 167 8.30 23.26 -11.60
C ILE A 167 8.17 24.32 -10.51
N PRO A 168 7.00 24.51 -9.89
CA PRO A 168 6.85 25.41 -8.76
C PRO A 168 7.85 25.09 -7.64
N GLU A 169 8.61 26.09 -7.20
CA GLU A 169 9.66 25.91 -6.18
C GLU A 169 9.08 25.34 -4.88
N ASP A 170 7.87 25.75 -4.51
CA ASP A 170 7.18 25.27 -3.31
C ASP A 170 6.87 23.77 -3.31
N LEU A 171 6.81 23.12 -4.44
CA LEU A 171 6.68 21.66 -4.53
C LEU A 171 7.98 20.92 -4.17
N LEU A 172 9.11 21.63 -4.22
CA LEU A 172 10.45 21.07 -4.10
C LEU A 172 11.10 21.31 -2.73
N ILE A 173 10.54 22.21 -1.91
CA ILE A 173 11.02 22.48 -0.55
C ILE A 173 10.49 21.44 0.44
N PRO A 174 11.13 21.24 1.61
CA PRO A 174 10.62 20.40 2.68
C PRO A 174 9.20 20.83 3.11
N PHE A 175 8.35 19.86 3.40
CA PHE A 175 6.94 20.14 3.73
C PHE A 175 6.79 20.98 5.02
N GLY A 176 7.64 20.77 6.01
CA GLY A 176 7.68 21.60 7.21
C GLY A 176 8.03 23.07 6.90
N GLU A 177 8.94 23.31 5.96
CA GLU A 177 9.27 24.65 5.47
C GLU A 177 8.09 25.28 4.73
N PHE A 178 7.42 24.52 3.86
CA PHE A 178 6.19 24.93 3.19
C PHE A 178 5.10 25.34 4.18
N LEU A 179 4.81 24.50 5.17
CA LEU A 179 3.80 24.80 6.18
C LEU A 179 4.16 26.06 6.99
N THR A 180 5.42 26.23 7.34
CA THR A 180 5.92 27.43 8.05
C THR A 180 5.77 28.68 7.19
N LYS A 181 6.18 28.61 5.92
CA LYS A 181 6.11 29.72 4.95
C LYS A 181 4.70 30.31 4.83
N TYR A 182 3.70 29.44 4.86
CA TYR A 182 2.31 29.85 4.67
C TYR A 182 1.51 29.98 5.97
N GLY A 183 2.13 29.75 7.13
CA GLY A 183 1.47 29.79 8.44
C GLY A 183 0.37 28.74 8.55
N LEU A 184 0.73 27.47 8.32
CA LEU A 184 -0.16 26.31 8.26
C LEU A 184 0.26 25.22 9.27
N SER A 185 1.18 25.54 10.18
CA SER A 185 1.74 24.55 11.11
C SER A 185 0.69 23.88 11.98
N GLU A 186 -0.42 24.55 12.29
CA GLU A 186 -1.55 24.02 13.05
C GLU A 186 -2.27 22.89 12.31
N GLY A 187 -2.13 22.80 10.98
CA GLY A 187 -2.66 21.69 10.17
C GLY A 187 -1.80 20.42 10.19
N ALA A 188 -0.52 20.52 10.61
CA ALA A 188 0.40 19.40 10.52
C ALA A 188 -0.03 18.17 11.36
N PRO A 189 -0.53 18.29 12.60
CA PRO A 189 -0.94 17.12 13.37
C PRO A 189 -2.08 16.33 12.73
N ILE A 190 -3.08 16.99 12.13
CA ILE A 190 -4.19 16.30 11.46
C ILE A 190 -3.74 15.70 10.14
N ILE A 191 -2.88 16.35 9.37
CA ILE A 191 -2.28 15.79 8.15
C ILE A 191 -1.52 14.51 8.49
N TYR A 192 -0.66 14.58 9.53
CA TYR A 192 0.16 13.45 9.97
C TYR A 192 -0.71 12.26 10.41
N SER A 193 -1.68 12.49 11.29
CA SER A 193 -2.54 11.43 11.82
C SER A 193 -3.49 10.82 10.76
N THR A 194 -3.80 11.56 9.70
CA THR A 194 -4.71 11.09 8.65
C THR A 194 -3.99 10.19 7.63
N THR A 195 -2.91 10.67 7.03
CA THR A 195 -2.19 9.95 5.96
C THR A 195 -0.69 10.17 5.98
N GLY A 196 -0.20 11.11 6.79
CA GLY A 196 1.21 11.47 6.82
C GLY A 196 2.11 10.47 7.54
N LEU A 197 1.54 9.57 8.33
CA LEU A 197 2.27 8.57 9.11
C LEU A 197 3.28 7.78 8.27
N GLY A 198 2.86 7.31 7.10
CA GLY A 198 3.69 6.50 6.21
C GLY A 198 4.88 7.22 5.59
N MET A 199 5.00 8.53 5.75
CA MET A 199 6.13 9.30 5.24
C MET A 199 7.30 9.42 6.24
N GLY A 200 7.20 8.80 7.44
CA GLY A 200 8.17 8.99 8.50
C GLY A 200 8.17 10.43 9.02
N ASN A 201 9.33 11.09 9.05
CA ASN A 201 9.41 12.50 9.40
C ASN A 201 8.85 13.37 8.25
N MET A 202 7.54 13.56 8.26
CA MET A 202 6.79 14.27 7.22
C MET A 202 7.34 15.68 6.93
N SER A 203 7.91 16.35 7.93
CA SER A 203 8.43 17.71 7.76
C SER A 203 9.61 17.82 6.82
N GLU A 204 10.38 16.74 6.65
CA GLU A 204 11.58 16.70 5.80
C GLU A 204 11.32 16.21 4.38
N VAL A 205 10.16 15.65 4.10
CA VAL A 205 9.78 15.18 2.78
C VAL A 205 9.47 16.37 1.89
N ALA A 206 9.89 16.32 0.62
CA ALA A 206 9.53 17.40 -0.32
C ALA A 206 8.01 17.54 -0.47
N THR A 207 7.53 18.76 -0.51
CA THR A 207 6.09 19.11 -0.49
C THR A 207 5.27 18.31 -1.50
N MET A 208 5.76 18.12 -2.72
CA MET A 208 5.03 17.34 -3.73
C MET A 208 4.71 15.90 -3.27
N PHE A 209 5.59 15.26 -2.51
CA PHE A 209 5.36 13.91 -2.00
C PHE A 209 4.40 13.90 -0.81
N ALA A 210 4.41 14.95 0.02
CA ALA A 210 3.39 15.14 1.04
C ALA A 210 1.99 15.34 0.41
N LEU A 211 1.91 16.07 -0.72
CA LEU A 211 0.66 16.23 -1.47
C LEU A 211 0.15 14.92 -2.11
N GLN A 212 1.02 13.96 -2.41
CA GLN A 212 0.62 12.63 -2.86
C GLN A 212 0.02 11.78 -1.74
N ALA A 213 0.50 11.95 -0.51
CA ALA A 213 0.03 11.22 0.64
C ALA A 213 -1.25 11.81 1.25
N PHE A 214 -1.40 13.14 1.24
CA PHE A 214 -2.56 13.82 1.81
C PHE A 214 -3.44 14.48 0.74
N GLY A 215 -2.90 15.37 -0.07
CA GLY A 215 -3.49 15.94 -1.28
C GLY A 215 -4.83 16.66 -1.12
N TRP A 216 -5.40 16.99 -2.28
CA TRP A 216 -6.61 17.83 -2.42
C TRP A 216 -7.86 17.14 -1.88
N ASP A 217 -8.12 15.92 -2.30
CA ASP A 217 -9.38 15.25 -1.95
C ASP A 217 -9.45 14.85 -0.48
N MET A 218 -8.31 14.55 0.14
CA MET A 218 -8.27 14.32 1.58
C MET A 218 -8.49 15.63 2.35
N ALA A 219 -7.89 16.74 1.89
CA ALA A 219 -8.16 18.06 2.44
C ALA A 219 -9.64 18.45 2.28
N ARG A 220 -10.23 18.23 1.10
CA ARG A 220 -11.67 18.41 0.86
C ARG A 220 -12.54 17.48 1.72
N GLY A 221 -12.04 16.28 2.01
CA GLY A 221 -12.70 15.36 2.95
C GLY A 221 -12.77 15.91 4.36
N LEU A 222 -11.68 16.46 4.87
CA LEU A 222 -11.63 17.09 6.19
C LEU A 222 -12.44 18.38 6.29
N THR A 223 -12.54 19.15 5.20
CA THR A 223 -13.39 20.36 5.15
C THR A 223 -14.86 20.05 4.86
N GLY A 224 -15.20 18.79 4.56
CA GLY A 224 -16.59 18.35 4.32
C GLY A 224 -17.08 18.56 2.88
N GLU A 225 -16.19 18.90 1.95
CA GLU A 225 -16.53 19.07 0.53
C GLU A 225 -16.59 17.74 -0.23
N VAL A 226 -15.80 16.75 0.18
CA VAL A 226 -15.80 15.38 -0.33
C VAL A 226 -16.21 14.43 0.79
N ALA A 227 -17.16 13.54 0.53
CA ALA A 227 -17.58 12.55 1.50
C ALA A 227 -16.58 11.38 1.55
N LEU A 228 -16.27 10.92 2.77
CA LEU A 228 -15.64 9.64 2.99
C LEU A 228 -16.72 8.58 3.23
N PHE A 229 -16.47 7.35 2.76
CA PHE A 229 -17.40 6.26 2.94
C PHE A 229 -16.69 4.92 3.15
N VAL A 230 -17.44 3.96 3.69
CA VAL A 230 -17.00 2.57 3.90
C VAL A 230 -18.15 1.61 3.55
N PRO A 231 -17.88 0.32 3.28
CA PRO A 231 -18.90 -0.70 3.24
C PRO A 231 -19.65 -0.77 4.58
N THR A 232 -20.98 -0.96 4.52
CA THR A 232 -21.81 -1.05 5.74
C THR A 232 -21.74 -2.40 6.42
N SER A 233 -21.14 -3.40 5.77
CA SER A 233 -20.92 -4.76 6.31
C SER A 233 -19.73 -5.44 5.64
N GLY A 234 -19.10 -6.36 6.36
CA GLY A 234 -17.99 -7.19 5.85
C GLY A 234 -16.66 -6.47 5.68
N GLY A 235 -16.56 -5.21 6.13
CA GLY A 235 -15.35 -4.40 5.99
C GLY A 235 -14.97 -4.09 4.54
N ILE A 236 -13.86 -3.46 4.35
CA ILE A 236 -13.36 -3.07 3.01
C ILE A 236 -13.04 -4.29 2.15
N GLN A 237 -12.60 -5.39 2.77
CA GLN A 237 -12.30 -6.65 2.07
C GLN A 237 -13.52 -7.21 1.30
N SER A 238 -14.74 -6.85 1.70
CA SER A 238 -15.97 -7.30 1.02
C SER A 238 -16.01 -6.94 -0.47
N LEU A 239 -15.47 -5.77 -0.85
CA LEU A 239 -15.35 -5.37 -2.25
C LEU A 239 -14.43 -6.32 -3.03
N TYR A 240 -13.26 -6.61 -2.48
CA TYR A 240 -12.27 -7.46 -3.16
C TYR A 240 -12.69 -8.92 -3.20
N ASN A 241 -13.46 -9.39 -2.20
CA ASN A 241 -14.08 -10.72 -2.24
C ASN A 241 -15.15 -10.81 -3.35
N ALA A 242 -15.91 -9.74 -3.58
CA ALA A 242 -16.86 -9.68 -4.67
C ALA A 242 -16.17 -9.63 -6.04
N ILE A 243 -15.10 -8.86 -6.17
CA ILE A 243 -14.25 -8.83 -7.37
C ILE A 243 -13.62 -10.20 -7.63
N ALA A 244 -13.11 -10.86 -6.58
CA ALA A 244 -12.53 -12.21 -6.68
C ALA A 244 -13.56 -13.23 -7.20
N THR A 245 -14.79 -13.16 -6.68
CA THR A 245 -15.90 -14.01 -7.13
C THR A 245 -16.27 -13.76 -8.60
N ASP A 246 -16.25 -12.50 -9.01
CA ASP A 246 -16.57 -12.10 -10.37
C ASP A 246 -15.46 -12.49 -11.38
N LEU A 247 -14.19 -12.29 -11.03
CA LEU A 247 -13.06 -12.62 -11.90
C LEU A 247 -12.75 -14.13 -11.96
N ASP A 248 -13.09 -14.90 -10.93
CA ASP A 248 -12.98 -16.36 -10.82
C ASP A 248 -11.65 -16.91 -11.38
N ASP A 249 -11.71 -17.78 -12.39
CA ASP A 249 -10.55 -18.45 -13.02
C ASP A 249 -9.55 -17.50 -13.73
N ASP A 250 -9.92 -16.24 -13.94
CA ASP A 250 -9.02 -15.24 -14.51
C ASP A 250 -7.95 -14.76 -13.51
N VAL A 251 -8.09 -15.09 -12.21
CA VAL A 251 -7.09 -14.78 -11.18
C VAL A 251 -6.15 -15.96 -10.91
N GLN A 252 -4.87 -15.70 -11.00
CA GLN A 252 -3.81 -16.65 -10.65
C GLN A 252 -3.28 -16.30 -9.24
N TYR A 253 -3.94 -16.82 -8.21
CA TYR A 253 -3.55 -16.62 -6.82
C TYR A 253 -2.26 -17.36 -6.45
N SER A 254 -1.63 -16.92 -5.35
CA SER A 254 -0.39 -17.50 -4.81
C SER A 254 0.68 -17.66 -5.90
N SER A 255 0.74 -16.70 -6.82
CA SER A 255 1.50 -16.79 -8.05
C SER A 255 2.36 -15.56 -8.29
N THR A 256 3.57 -15.77 -8.79
CA THR A 256 4.50 -14.70 -9.14
C THR A 256 5.10 -14.95 -10.52
N VAL A 257 5.40 -13.86 -11.22
CA VAL A 257 6.23 -13.91 -12.44
C VAL A 257 7.64 -14.28 -12.03
N ILE A 258 8.22 -15.26 -12.72
CA ILE A 258 9.60 -15.72 -12.50
C ILE A 258 10.53 -15.46 -13.68
N ASP A 259 9.97 -15.14 -14.83
CA ASP A 259 10.68 -14.76 -16.05
C ASP A 259 9.74 -14.01 -17.00
N SER A 260 10.27 -13.08 -17.78
CA SER A 260 9.50 -12.34 -18.77
C SER A 260 10.28 -12.09 -20.04
N HIS A 261 9.54 -12.00 -21.15
CA HIS A 261 10.03 -11.51 -22.43
C HIS A 261 9.01 -10.55 -23.03
N ARG A 262 9.37 -9.28 -23.13
CA ARG A 262 8.49 -8.18 -23.58
C ARG A 262 9.02 -7.59 -24.89
N THR A 263 8.13 -7.34 -25.82
CA THR A 263 8.40 -6.72 -27.13
C THR A 263 7.31 -5.71 -27.46
N ASP A 264 7.48 -4.95 -28.53
CA ASP A 264 6.44 -4.02 -29.02
C ASP A 264 5.18 -4.77 -29.58
N PHE A 265 5.25 -6.07 -29.72
CA PHE A 265 4.16 -6.89 -30.27
C PHE A 265 3.41 -7.72 -29.23
N GLY A 266 3.87 -7.72 -27.99
CA GLY A 266 3.28 -8.47 -26.88
C GLY A 266 4.32 -8.96 -25.89
N VAL A 267 3.84 -9.71 -24.92
CA VAL A 267 4.61 -10.20 -23.78
C VAL A 267 4.43 -11.71 -23.59
N ASN A 268 5.46 -12.34 -23.07
CA ASN A 268 5.43 -13.73 -22.63
C ASN A 268 5.95 -13.78 -21.19
N LEU A 269 5.12 -14.24 -20.27
CA LEU A 269 5.46 -14.34 -18.84
C LEU A 269 5.47 -15.80 -18.43
N THR A 270 6.49 -16.21 -17.69
CA THR A 270 6.51 -17.47 -16.96
C THR A 270 6.08 -17.22 -15.54
N VAL A 271 4.96 -17.81 -15.13
CA VAL A 271 4.33 -17.62 -13.82
C VAL A 271 4.43 -18.90 -13.03
N ARG A 272 4.83 -18.79 -11.75
CA ARG A 272 4.89 -19.92 -10.83
C ARG A 272 3.92 -19.72 -9.68
N ASN A 273 3.05 -20.69 -9.47
CA ASN A 273 2.29 -20.81 -8.23
C ASN A 273 3.22 -21.39 -7.15
N HIS A 274 3.41 -20.64 -6.05
CA HIS A 274 4.39 -21.02 -5.02
C HIS A 274 3.85 -22.05 -4.01
N ILE A 275 2.54 -22.33 -4.00
CA ILE A 275 1.93 -23.40 -3.19
C ILE A 275 2.05 -24.75 -3.89
N THR A 276 1.64 -24.79 -5.18
CA THR A 276 1.60 -26.06 -5.95
C THR A 276 2.88 -26.34 -6.72
N GLY A 277 3.72 -25.32 -6.92
CA GLY A 277 4.89 -25.38 -7.81
C GLY A 277 4.53 -25.38 -9.30
N LYS A 278 3.24 -25.30 -9.67
CA LYS A 278 2.80 -25.28 -11.06
C LYS A 278 3.39 -24.08 -11.79
N VAL A 279 3.89 -24.31 -12.99
CA VAL A 279 4.39 -23.28 -13.91
C VAL A 279 3.42 -23.13 -15.07
N THR A 280 3.04 -21.90 -15.37
CA THR A 280 2.16 -21.53 -16.48
C THR A 280 2.84 -20.47 -17.33
N ASN A 281 2.84 -20.62 -18.64
CA ASN A 281 3.27 -19.56 -19.55
C ASN A 281 2.06 -18.74 -19.99
N ILE A 282 2.12 -17.42 -19.84
CA ILE A 282 1.08 -16.50 -20.28
C ILE A 282 1.60 -15.68 -21.45
N VAL A 283 0.96 -15.83 -22.60
CA VAL A 283 1.24 -15.03 -23.79
C VAL A 283 0.13 -13.98 -23.91
N ALA A 284 0.47 -12.71 -23.85
CA ALA A 284 -0.51 -11.64 -23.92
C ALA A 284 -0.08 -10.53 -24.89
N ARG A 285 -1.06 -9.79 -25.38
CA ARG A 285 -0.82 -8.63 -26.27
C ARG A 285 -0.34 -7.41 -25.48
N ARG A 286 -0.77 -7.29 -24.21
CA ARG A 286 -0.45 -6.17 -23.32
C ARG A 286 -0.14 -6.66 -21.92
N LEU A 287 0.70 -5.92 -21.22
CA LEU A 287 1.01 -6.10 -19.80
C LEU A 287 0.65 -4.83 -19.04
N LEU A 288 -0.07 -4.97 -17.93
CA LEU A 288 -0.25 -3.93 -16.92
C LEU A 288 0.49 -4.34 -15.64
N VAL A 289 1.45 -3.54 -15.21
CA VAL A 289 2.19 -3.74 -13.96
C VAL A 289 1.54 -2.84 -12.90
N ALA A 290 0.92 -3.44 -11.91
CA ALA A 290 0.18 -2.80 -10.82
C ALA A 290 0.80 -3.11 -9.45
N ILE A 291 2.12 -3.19 -9.40
CA ILE A 291 2.93 -3.39 -8.20
C ILE A 291 4.01 -2.31 -8.13
N GLU A 292 4.44 -1.98 -6.90
CA GLU A 292 5.50 -0.99 -6.72
C GLU A 292 6.81 -1.42 -7.41
N PRO A 293 7.45 -0.55 -8.21
CA PRO A 293 8.64 -0.88 -8.99
C PRO A 293 9.92 -0.89 -8.13
N THR A 294 9.95 -1.75 -7.12
CA THR A 294 11.15 -2.02 -6.33
C THR A 294 12.13 -2.91 -7.08
N GLU A 295 13.40 -2.93 -6.66
CA GLU A 295 14.42 -3.80 -7.24
C GLU A 295 13.96 -5.27 -7.22
N ASP A 296 13.44 -5.76 -6.09
CA ASP A 296 12.96 -7.14 -5.96
C ASP A 296 11.76 -7.45 -6.87
N ASN A 297 10.77 -6.54 -6.93
CA ASN A 297 9.59 -6.74 -7.78
C ASN A 297 9.95 -6.70 -9.27
N MET A 298 10.96 -5.94 -9.63
CA MET A 298 11.42 -5.78 -11.02
C MET A 298 12.43 -6.84 -11.46
N ALA A 299 13.02 -7.59 -10.54
CA ALA A 299 14.09 -8.54 -10.83
C ALA A 299 13.74 -9.63 -11.85
N THR A 300 12.46 -9.96 -11.99
CA THR A 300 11.97 -10.98 -12.93
C THR A 300 11.44 -10.42 -14.25
N LEU A 301 11.43 -9.09 -14.38
CA LEU A 301 11.07 -8.41 -15.62
C LEU A 301 12.34 -8.11 -16.43
N ASP A 302 12.29 -8.39 -17.74
CA ASP A 302 13.37 -8.12 -18.69
C ASP A 302 13.48 -6.61 -19.00
N LEU A 303 13.77 -5.80 -17.97
CA LEU A 303 13.85 -4.35 -18.10
C LEU A 303 14.91 -3.92 -19.12
N SER A 304 14.57 -2.95 -19.95
CA SER A 304 15.57 -2.23 -20.75
C SER A 304 16.45 -1.36 -19.86
N PRO A 305 17.63 -0.93 -20.32
CA PRO A 305 18.48 -0.03 -19.56
C PRO A 305 17.78 1.28 -19.13
N SER A 306 16.90 1.83 -19.98
CA SER A 306 16.15 3.05 -19.66
C SER A 306 15.05 2.82 -18.61
N GLU A 307 14.35 1.68 -18.66
CA GLU A 307 13.38 1.30 -17.63
C GLU A 307 14.09 1.14 -16.29
N TRP A 308 15.22 0.41 -16.25
CA TRP A 308 15.99 0.22 -15.03
C TRP A 308 16.50 1.55 -14.47
N ASP A 309 17.12 2.40 -15.32
CA ASP A 309 17.65 3.70 -14.89
C ASP A 309 16.58 4.59 -14.27
N THR A 310 15.35 4.53 -14.78
CA THR A 310 14.24 5.32 -14.26
C THR A 310 13.66 4.69 -12.98
N LEU A 311 13.30 3.41 -13.00
CA LEU A 311 12.56 2.77 -11.91
C LEU A 311 13.43 2.56 -10.66
N SER A 312 14.75 2.34 -10.82
CA SER A 312 15.68 2.15 -9.69
C SER A 312 15.92 3.41 -8.84
N LYS A 313 15.48 4.59 -9.32
CA LYS A 313 15.61 5.86 -8.57
C LYS A 313 14.62 6.00 -7.43
N PHE A 314 13.53 5.22 -7.45
CA PHE A 314 12.54 5.29 -6.38
C PHE A 314 13.09 4.84 -5.04
N THR A 315 12.70 5.56 -4.01
CA THR A 315 12.85 5.17 -2.61
C THR A 315 11.46 5.07 -1.96
N TYR A 316 11.38 4.31 -0.88
CA TYR A 316 10.12 3.96 -0.23
C TYR A 316 10.28 3.97 1.28
N SER A 317 9.17 4.18 2.00
CA SER A 317 9.01 3.70 3.37
C SER A 317 8.33 2.33 3.34
N ASN A 318 8.64 1.45 4.29
CA ASN A 318 7.92 0.20 4.48
C ASN A 318 6.92 0.36 5.62
N GLU A 319 5.64 0.17 5.32
CA GLU A 319 4.59 0.22 6.32
C GLU A 319 4.18 -1.17 6.79
N TYR A 320 3.93 -1.27 8.10
CA TYR A 320 3.40 -2.44 8.75
C TYR A 320 2.25 -2.05 9.65
N THR A 321 1.19 -2.82 9.62
CA THR A 321 0.05 -2.63 10.50
C THR A 321 -0.38 -3.96 11.09
N GLY A 322 -1.09 -3.93 12.20
CA GLY A 322 -1.60 -5.13 12.80
C GLY A 322 -2.48 -4.85 14.00
N LEU A 323 -3.03 -5.90 14.54
CA LEU A 323 -3.85 -5.87 15.76
C LEU A 323 -3.18 -6.70 16.84
N VAL A 324 -3.12 -6.14 18.03
CA VAL A 324 -2.63 -6.83 19.22
C VAL A 324 -3.73 -6.91 20.28
N ASP A 325 -3.79 -8.04 20.98
CA ASP A 325 -4.69 -8.29 22.10
C ASP A 325 -3.88 -8.33 23.39
N ASN A 326 -3.86 -7.22 24.14
CA ASN A 326 -3.16 -7.13 25.40
C ASN A 326 -3.97 -6.29 26.39
N ALA A 327 -4.52 -6.94 27.42
CA ALA A 327 -5.36 -6.34 28.47
C ALA A 327 -4.67 -5.25 29.32
N VAL A 328 -3.39 -4.99 29.10
CA VAL A 328 -2.64 -3.91 29.77
C VAL A 328 -2.86 -2.55 29.15
N PHE A 329 -3.33 -2.49 27.90
CA PHE A 329 -3.74 -1.25 27.27
C PHE A 329 -5.09 -0.79 27.82
N ASN A 330 -5.28 0.51 27.93
CA ASN A 330 -6.55 1.08 28.36
C ASN A 330 -7.38 1.46 27.12
N GLU A 331 -8.54 0.87 26.95
CA GLU A 331 -9.46 1.06 25.82
C GLU A 331 -10.00 2.50 25.68
N SER A 332 -9.79 3.35 26.66
CA SER A 332 -10.10 4.78 26.55
C SER A 332 -9.00 5.59 25.87
N TYR A 333 -7.87 4.97 25.50
CA TYR A 333 -6.69 5.67 25.03
C TYR A 333 -6.27 5.25 23.60
N SER A 334 -5.69 6.25 22.92
CA SER A 334 -4.79 6.07 21.79
C SER A 334 -3.41 6.53 22.22
N TYR A 335 -2.43 5.66 22.18
CA TYR A 335 -1.04 5.99 22.52
C TYR A 335 -0.33 6.41 21.24
N SER A 336 0.14 7.67 21.22
CA SER A 336 0.78 8.29 20.06
C SER A 336 2.24 8.60 20.35
N ASN A 337 3.13 8.18 19.47
CA ASN A 337 4.56 8.39 19.62
C ASN A 337 4.96 9.76 19.12
N LEU A 338 5.44 10.61 20.02
CA LEU A 338 6.05 11.89 19.67
C LEU A 338 7.39 12.04 20.40
N PRO A 339 8.39 12.69 19.77
CA PRO A 339 9.61 13.03 20.48
C PRO A 339 9.36 14.12 21.53
N SER A 340 10.08 14.08 22.66
CA SER A 340 9.92 15.06 23.74
C SER A 340 10.09 16.52 23.28
N SER A 341 10.81 16.74 22.17
CA SER A 341 10.98 18.07 21.58
C SER A 341 9.73 18.62 20.87
N ALA A 342 8.67 17.82 20.70
CA ALA A 342 7.38 18.30 20.19
C ALA A 342 6.61 19.15 21.20
N ALA A 343 6.90 19.00 22.51
CA ALA A 343 6.25 19.78 23.56
C ALA A 343 6.68 21.26 23.55
N PRO A 344 5.77 22.21 23.90
CA PRO A 344 4.34 21.96 24.06
C PRO A 344 3.55 22.02 22.74
N ASN A 345 4.06 22.71 21.72
CA ASN A 345 3.33 23.03 20.48
C ASN A 345 4.24 23.13 19.25
N HIS A 346 5.27 22.31 19.21
CA HIS A 346 6.14 22.22 18.03
C HIS A 346 5.51 21.24 17.01
N TYR A 347 4.49 21.69 16.30
CA TYR A 347 3.60 20.90 15.44
C TYR A 347 4.28 20.24 14.22
N LEU A 348 5.50 20.64 13.90
CA LEU A 348 6.30 20.11 12.78
C LEU A 348 7.39 19.12 13.22
N VAL A 349 7.33 18.66 14.46
CA VAL A 349 8.31 17.71 15.00
C VAL A 349 7.70 16.33 15.08
N PHE A 350 8.28 15.38 14.34
CA PHE A 350 7.86 14.00 14.22
C PHE A 350 9.02 13.04 14.50
N GLN A 351 8.72 11.78 14.77
CA GLN A 351 9.75 10.73 14.91
C GLN A 351 10.33 10.38 13.55
N ASP A 352 11.63 10.08 13.53
CA ASP A 352 12.30 9.51 12.37
C ASP A 352 12.00 8.01 12.24
N GLU A 353 11.98 7.49 11.01
CA GLU A 353 11.86 6.06 10.73
C GLU A 353 13.20 5.32 10.97
N PRO A 354 13.21 4.06 11.47
CA PRO A 354 12.03 3.24 11.76
C PRO A 354 11.40 3.58 13.12
N THR A 355 10.06 3.64 13.17
CA THR A 355 9.33 3.99 14.37
C THR A 355 7.99 3.25 14.48
N VAL A 356 7.52 3.05 15.73
CA VAL A 356 6.11 2.72 15.98
C VAL A 356 5.37 4.04 16.15
N ALA A 357 4.43 4.32 15.29
CA ALA A 357 3.70 5.59 15.31
C ALA A 357 2.62 5.61 16.40
N SER A 358 1.94 4.48 16.61
CA SER A 358 0.85 4.43 17.59
C SER A 358 0.46 3.01 18.00
N PHE A 359 -0.20 2.92 19.17
CA PHE A 359 -1.08 1.85 19.58
C PHE A 359 -2.47 2.47 19.82
N ALA A 360 -3.41 2.25 18.90
CA ALA A 360 -4.72 2.89 18.93
C ALA A 360 -5.83 1.86 19.18
N TYR A 361 -6.72 2.13 20.13
CA TYR A 361 -7.85 1.25 20.39
C TYR A 361 -8.74 1.12 19.14
N SER A 362 -9.06 -0.11 18.76
CA SER A 362 -9.84 -0.41 17.55
C SER A 362 -11.36 -0.21 17.72
N GLY A 363 -11.84 -0.12 18.95
CA GLY A 363 -13.27 -0.18 19.26
C GLY A 363 -13.79 -1.64 19.39
N LEU A 364 -12.94 -2.64 19.21
CA LEU A 364 -13.23 -4.05 19.49
C LEU A 364 -12.48 -4.48 20.75
N ASP A 365 -13.11 -5.34 21.53
CA ASP A 365 -12.68 -5.80 22.86
C ASP A 365 -11.17 -6.12 22.94
N HIS A 366 -10.44 -5.36 23.75
CA HIS A 366 -8.98 -5.46 23.99
C HIS A 366 -8.05 -5.33 22.76
N LEU A 367 -8.58 -5.08 21.55
CA LEU A 367 -7.78 -4.99 20.35
C LEU A 367 -7.26 -3.57 20.11
N PHE A 368 -5.95 -3.48 19.92
CA PHE A 368 -5.26 -2.24 19.55
C PHE A 368 -4.59 -2.38 18.19
N ARG A 369 -4.85 -1.40 17.33
CA ARG A 369 -4.12 -1.28 16.07
C ARG A 369 -2.73 -0.75 16.34
N VAL A 370 -1.74 -1.41 15.77
CA VAL A 370 -0.33 -0.98 15.78
C VAL A 370 0.02 -0.48 14.38
N MET A 371 0.60 0.72 14.31
CA MET A 371 1.13 1.27 13.07
C MET A 371 2.65 1.43 13.21
N ILE A 372 3.39 0.85 12.27
CA ILE A 372 4.85 0.85 12.27
C ILE A 372 5.35 1.35 10.91
N ILE A 373 6.24 2.31 10.95
CA ILE A 373 6.89 2.88 9.77
C ILE A 373 8.35 2.45 9.78
N GLY A 374 8.73 1.70 8.79
CA GLY A 374 10.10 1.26 8.56
C GLY A 374 10.73 1.98 7.38
N ASN A 375 12.05 2.01 7.35
CA ASN A 375 12.78 2.40 6.15
C ASN A 375 12.76 1.26 5.10
N LYS A 376 13.34 1.50 3.92
CA LYS A 376 13.33 0.54 2.81
C LYS A 376 13.94 -0.84 3.12
N THR A 377 14.73 -0.96 4.19
CA THR A 377 15.40 -2.23 4.57
C THR A 377 14.77 -2.91 5.78
N THR A 378 13.83 -2.26 6.45
CA THR A 378 13.15 -2.82 7.62
C THR A 378 12.34 -4.05 7.19
N THR A 379 12.56 -5.16 7.88
CA THR A 379 11.82 -6.40 7.67
C THR A 379 10.62 -6.51 8.61
N ALA A 380 9.67 -7.40 8.29
CA ALA A 380 8.52 -7.69 9.15
C ALA A 380 8.92 -8.15 10.56
N ALA A 381 10.02 -8.92 10.68
CA ALA A 381 10.54 -9.36 11.97
C ALA A 381 11.11 -8.20 12.80
N GLU A 382 11.84 -7.29 12.16
CA GLU A 382 12.36 -6.09 12.80
C GLU A 382 11.24 -5.13 13.21
N ALA A 383 10.20 -4.98 12.38
CA ALA A 383 9.02 -4.19 12.70
C ALA A 383 8.29 -4.73 13.94
N LYS A 384 8.07 -6.04 14.04
CA LYS A 384 7.51 -6.67 15.24
C LYS A 384 8.40 -6.50 16.47
N ALA A 385 9.72 -6.62 16.32
CA ALA A 385 10.68 -6.40 17.40
C ALA A 385 10.66 -4.93 17.88
N LEU A 386 10.53 -3.98 16.96
CA LEU A 386 10.40 -2.56 17.28
C LEU A 386 9.13 -2.30 18.10
N ALA A 387 7.99 -2.85 17.68
CA ALA A 387 6.73 -2.75 18.41
C ALA A 387 6.85 -3.36 19.83
N GLN A 388 7.48 -4.53 19.95
CA GLN A 388 7.73 -5.15 21.25
C GLN A 388 8.61 -4.29 22.16
N ASN A 389 9.65 -3.66 21.60
CA ASN A 389 10.53 -2.76 22.36
C ASN A 389 9.78 -1.51 22.85
N SER A 390 8.99 -0.88 21.98
CA SER A 390 8.15 0.26 22.34
C SER A 390 7.13 -0.11 23.44
N PHE A 391 6.47 -1.26 23.30
CA PHE A 391 5.56 -1.79 24.31
C PHE A 391 6.25 -2.00 25.66
N ASN A 392 7.43 -2.61 25.68
CA ASN A 392 8.21 -2.81 26.90
C ASN A 392 8.63 -1.47 27.55
N THR A 393 8.96 -0.47 26.73
CA THR A 393 9.31 0.88 27.21
C THR A 393 8.11 1.53 27.88
N LEU A 394 6.93 1.47 27.26
CA LEU A 394 5.68 1.98 27.82
C LEU A 394 5.31 1.30 29.15
N LEU A 395 5.41 -0.03 29.23
CA LEU A 395 5.20 -0.79 30.47
C LEU A 395 6.16 -0.36 31.58
N LYS A 396 7.46 -0.29 31.26
CA LYS A 396 8.50 0.09 32.21
C LYS A 396 8.32 1.52 32.73
N ALA A 397 7.84 2.42 31.91
CA ALA A 397 7.55 3.80 32.26
C ALA A 397 6.22 3.96 33.04
N GLY A 398 5.43 2.89 33.20
CA GLY A 398 4.14 2.92 33.87
C GLY A 398 3.03 3.60 33.06
N ARG A 399 3.21 3.70 31.73
CA ARG A 399 2.19 4.24 30.81
C ARG A 399 1.05 3.25 30.57
N LEU A 400 1.33 1.96 30.67
CA LEU A 400 0.38 0.87 30.56
C LEU A 400 0.11 0.24 31.93
N SER A 401 -1.09 -0.30 32.13
CA SER A 401 -1.50 -0.97 33.38
C SER A 401 -0.92 -2.38 33.39
N GLY A 402 -0.05 -2.73 34.33
CA GLY A 402 0.42 -4.12 34.44
C GLY A 402 1.78 -4.28 35.10
N SER A 403 2.20 -5.51 35.36
CA SER A 403 3.52 -5.82 35.87
C SER A 403 4.51 -6.05 34.72
N ILE A 404 5.74 -5.60 34.93
CA ILE A 404 6.84 -5.57 33.94
C ILE A 404 7.32 -6.99 33.52
N GLN A 405 6.79 -8.07 34.12
CA GLN A 405 7.32 -9.42 33.91
C GLN A 405 6.86 -10.02 32.57
N ASN A 406 7.78 -10.06 31.59
CA ASN A 406 7.74 -10.88 30.38
C ASN A 406 6.39 -10.89 29.62
N GLN A 407 5.82 -9.71 29.40
CA GLN A 407 4.65 -9.62 28.54
C GLN A 407 5.10 -9.48 27.08
N GLU A 408 4.62 -10.37 26.24
CA GLU A 408 4.80 -10.26 24.78
C GLU A 408 3.54 -9.62 24.18
N LEU A 409 3.73 -8.88 23.10
CA LEU A 409 2.61 -8.43 22.27
C LEU A 409 1.93 -9.65 21.64
N SER A 410 0.65 -9.83 21.93
CA SER A 410 -0.18 -10.89 21.37
C SER A 410 -0.76 -10.43 20.04
N TRP A 411 -0.09 -10.76 18.95
CA TRP A 411 -0.54 -10.42 17.61
C TRP A 411 -1.73 -11.27 17.18
N VAL A 412 -2.87 -10.63 16.94
CA VAL A 412 -4.08 -11.22 16.38
C VAL A 412 -4.03 -11.18 14.87
N ALA A 413 -3.52 -10.08 14.33
CA ALA A 413 -3.30 -9.90 12.90
C ALA A 413 -2.03 -9.07 12.67
N PHE A 414 -1.38 -9.29 11.54
CA PHE A 414 -0.22 -8.50 11.12
C PHE A 414 -0.11 -8.52 9.60
N SER A 415 0.00 -7.36 9.00
CA SER A 415 0.14 -7.19 7.57
C SER A 415 1.39 -6.36 7.22
N THR A 416 1.99 -6.75 6.11
CA THR A 416 3.08 -6.02 5.48
C THR A 416 2.51 -5.27 4.30
N HIS A 417 2.29 -3.96 4.45
CA HIS A 417 1.85 -3.11 3.35
C HIS A 417 2.98 -2.82 2.35
N GLY A 418 4.19 -3.25 2.72
CA GLY A 418 5.36 -3.19 1.85
C GLY A 418 5.79 -1.76 1.55
N PRO A 419 6.47 -1.56 0.42
CA PRO A 419 6.91 -0.25 0.00
C PRO A 419 5.71 0.63 -0.34
N MET A 420 5.66 1.80 0.31
CA MET A 420 4.68 2.87 0.07
C MET A 420 5.38 4.21 -0.12
N HIS A 421 4.61 5.19 -0.56
CA HIS A 421 5.08 6.57 -0.72
C HIS A 421 6.35 6.65 -1.57
N ALA A 422 6.25 6.09 -2.80
CA ALA A 422 7.31 6.15 -3.80
C ALA A 422 7.77 7.59 -4.02
N ARG A 423 9.04 7.86 -3.82
CA ARG A 423 9.64 9.18 -3.97
C ARG A 423 11.02 9.11 -4.56
N VAL A 424 11.45 10.19 -5.17
CA VAL A 424 12.81 10.36 -5.69
C VAL A 424 13.42 11.63 -5.09
N THR A 425 14.71 11.85 -5.29
CA THR A 425 15.34 13.09 -4.83
C THR A 425 14.80 14.30 -5.59
N VAL A 426 14.83 15.47 -4.96
CA VAL A 426 14.46 16.74 -5.60
C VAL A 426 15.30 17.01 -6.86
N ASP A 427 16.56 16.60 -6.86
CA ASP A 427 17.44 16.73 -8.03
C ASP A 427 16.95 15.86 -9.20
N GLU A 428 16.50 14.63 -8.96
CA GLU A 428 15.90 13.81 -10.00
C GLU A 428 14.62 14.43 -10.56
N VAL A 429 13.77 15.01 -9.70
CA VAL A 429 12.58 15.75 -10.14
C VAL A 429 12.96 16.90 -11.05
N LYS A 430 13.94 17.73 -10.65
CA LYS A 430 14.45 18.86 -11.43
C LYS A 430 15.09 18.44 -12.75
N ASN A 431 15.60 17.22 -12.83
CA ASN A 431 16.24 16.67 -14.02
C ASN A 431 15.25 15.93 -14.95
N GLY A 432 13.94 16.02 -14.71
CA GLY A 432 12.93 15.50 -15.63
C GLY A 432 12.53 14.05 -15.36
N PHE A 433 12.67 13.57 -14.14
CA PHE A 433 12.32 12.20 -13.75
C PHE A 433 10.91 11.81 -14.19
N TYR A 434 9.89 12.64 -13.97
CA TYR A 434 8.50 12.30 -14.29
C TYR A 434 8.25 12.24 -15.80
N GLN A 435 8.95 13.05 -16.60
CA GLN A 435 8.91 12.93 -18.05
C GLN A 435 9.47 11.59 -18.52
N GLU A 436 10.61 11.16 -17.96
CA GLU A 436 11.19 9.83 -18.29
C GLU A 436 10.29 8.68 -17.78
N LEU A 437 9.74 8.79 -16.58
CA LEU A 437 8.82 7.79 -16.03
C LEU A 437 7.61 7.57 -16.94
N TYR A 438 7.00 8.64 -17.44
CA TYR A 438 5.80 8.53 -18.27
C TYR A 438 6.08 8.13 -19.73
N LYS A 439 7.32 8.23 -20.20
CA LYS A 439 7.74 7.61 -21.47
C LYS A 439 7.73 6.09 -21.44
N LEU A 440 7.73 5.49 -20.25
CA LEU A 440 7.65 4.04 -20.09
C LEU A 440 6.25 3.49 -20.42
N GLN A 441 5.22 4.33 -20.39
CA GLN A 441 3.85 3.93 -20.68
C GLN A 441 3.69 3.48 -22.12
N GLY A 442 3.35 2.20 -22.32
CA GLY A 442 3.17 1.57 -23.62
C GLY A 442 4.45 1.02 -24.25
N ALA A 443 5.63 1.34 -23.73
CA ALA A 443 6.89 0.78 -24.21
C ALA A 443 6.91 -0.74 -24.03
N ARG A 444 7.33 -1.46 -25.06
CA ARG A 444 7.41 -2.93 -25.06
C ARG A 444 6.10 -3.60 -24.63
N SER A 445 4.96 -3.07 -25.11
CA SER A 445 3.60 -3.54 -24.79
C SER A 445 3.25 -3.51 -23.29
N THR A 446 3.90 -2.65 -22.51
CA THR A 446 3.77 -2.59 -21.04
C THR A 446 3.28 -1.24 -20.58
N TRP A 447 2.29 -1.24 -19.68
CA TRP A 447 1.78 -0.08 -18.96
C TRP A 447 2.00 -0.26 -17.47
N TRP A 448 2.05 0.86 -16.75
CA TRP A 448 2.38 0.91 -15.34
C TRP A 448 1.33 1.71 -14.59
N THR A 449 0.88 1.20 -13.45
CA THR A 449 -0.07 1.85 -12.55
C THR A 449 0.33 1.62 -11.09
N GLY A 450 -0.42 2.18 -10.15
CA GLY A 450 -0.14 2.07 -8.72
C GLY A 450 0.47 3.36 -8.14
N GLY A 451 0.83 3.31 -6.86
CA GLY A 451 1.24 4.50 -6.10
C GLY A 451 2.43 5.24 -6.68
N ALA A 452 3.39 4.55 -7.27
CA ALA A 452 4.56 5.16 -7.89
C ALA A 452 4.25 6.00 -9.15
N PHE A 453 3.13 5.70 -9.83
CA PHE A 453 2.69 6.39 -11.04
C PHE A 453 1.52 7.35 -10.81
N SER A 454 0.96 7.36 -9.62
CA SER A 454 -0.20 8.14 -9.22
C SER A 454 -0.05 8.60 -7.76
N VAL A 455 -1.07 8.35 -6.94
CA VAL A 455 -1.10 8.66 -5.50
C VAL A 455 -1.58 7.43 -4.72
N ASN A 456 -1.38 7.42 -3.40
CA ASN A 456 -1.68 6.26 -2.55
C ASN A 456 -3.15 6.19 -2.05
N PHE A 457 -4.13 6.66 -2.86
CA PHE A 457 -5.56 6.58 -2.55
C PHE A 457 -6.27 5.68 -3.56
N GLN A 458 -6.99 4.66 -3.08
CA GLN A 458 -7.63 3.69 -3.97
C GLN A 458 -8.50 4.34 -5.04
N THR A 459 -9.36 5.28 -4.67
CA THR A 459 -10.26 5.95 -5.62
C THR A 459 -9.54 6.83 -6.62
N LYS A 460 -8.38 7.38 -6.26
CA LYS A 460 -7.52 8.12 -7.19
C LYS A 460 -6.72 7.19 -8.11
N LEU A 461 -6.32 6.03 -7.63
CA LEU A 461 -5.74 4.98 -8.47
C LEU A 461 -6.75 4.52 -9.53
N TRP A 462 -8.01 4.34 -9.17
CA TRP A 462 -9.08 4.03 -10.12
C TRP A 462 -9.28 5.15 -11.15
N GLU A 463 -9.22 6.40 -10.73
CA GLU A 463 -9.30 7.55 -11.63
C GLU A 463 -8.11 7.60 -12.59
N PHE A 464 -6.91 7.29 -12.12
CA PHE A 464 -5.72 7.17 -12.96
C PHE A 464 -5.90 6.05 -14.00
N ASP A 465 -6.39 4.89 -13.58
CA ASP A 465 -6.65 3.75 -14.46
C ASP A 465 -7.72 4.06 -15.52
N GLU A 466 -8.74 4.89 -15.21
CA GLU A 466 -9.69 5.38 -16.22
C GLU A 466 -9.02 6.15 -17.36
N GLY A 467 -7.96 6.87 -17.07
CA GLY A 467 -7.13 7.55 -18.08
C GLY A 467 -6.15 6.62 -18.80
N LEU A 468 -5.75 5.53 -18.15
CA LEU A 468 -4.74 4.58 -18.67
C LEU A 468 -5.37 3.49 -19.55
N ILE A 469 -6.54 2.95 -19.17
CA ILE A 469 -7.23 1.87 -19.87
C ILE A 469 -7.44 2.17 -21.37
N PRO A 470 -7.91 3.36 -21.79
CA PRO A 470 -8.03 3.68 -23.22
C PRO A 470 -6.69 3.55 -23.99
N LYS A 471 -5.57 3.88 -23.34
CA LYS A 471 -4.23 3.77 -23.95
C LYS A 471 -3.80 2.29 -24.08
N ILE A 472 -4.15 1.45 -23.08
CA ILE A 472 -3.92 -0.01 -23.15
C ILE A 472 -4.72 -0.64 -24.30
N LEU A 473 -5.93 -0.16 -24.51
CA LEU A 473 -6.86 -0.68 -25.55
C LEU A 473 -6.51 -0.25 -26.97
N GLU A 474 -5.70 0.79 -27.13
CA GLU A 474 -5.33 1.28 -28.47
C GLU A 474 -4.64 0.19 -29.29
N GLY A 475 -5.23 -0.17 -30.43
CA GLY A 475 -4.74 -1.23 -31.30
C GLY A 475 -4.91 -2.67 -30.78
N LEU A 476 -5.73 -2.90 -29.73
CA LEU A 476 -6.12 -4.23 -29.25
C LEU A 476 -7.32 -4.80 -30.01
#